data_d3068a2b158ed235e6b91f8a53ccd998
#
_entry.id   d3068a2b158ed235e6b91f8a53ccd998
#
_cell.length_a   1.000
_cell.length_b   1.000
_cell.length_c   1.000
_cell.angle_alpha   90.00
_cell.angle_beta   90.00
_cell.angle_gamma   90.00
#
_symmetry.space_group_name_H-M   'P 1'
#
loop_
_entity.id
_entity.type
_entity.pdbx_description
1 polymer ?
#
loop_
_entity_poly.entity_id
_entity_poly.type
_entity_poly.pdbx_seq_one_letter_code
_entity_poly.pdbx_strand_id
1 'polypeptide(L)'
;MLKGLNPLLSPELLSTLRAMGHGDEIALVDGNYPGQEHGRRLIRLDGHHLIPVLDAILSLLPIDDFVPSAIFRATVKQDRDALDPVHEDIIACCAKYEPDRTVTPLLGPEFYPRVRAAHTVVQTSEPRLYGNVILRKGVIYS
;
A
#
# COMPACT_ATOMS: atom_id res chain seq x y z
N MET A 1 -5.39 -12.58 19.27
CA MET A 1 -6.16 -11.34 19.03
C MET A 1 -5.71 -10.28 20.02
N LEU A 2 -5.67 -9.03 19.59
CA LEU A 2 -5.28 -7.91 20.46
C LEU A 2 -6.39 -6.85 20.44
N LYS A 3 -6.58 -6.18 21.59
CA LYS A 3 -7.56 -5.10 21.69
C LYS A 3 -7.15 -3.94 20.78
N GLY A 4 -8.13 -3.36 20.08
CA GLY A 4 -7.92 -2.18 19.23
C GLY A 4 -7.20 -2.42 17.92
N LEU A 5 -6.82 -3.66 17.59
CA LEU A 5 -6.17 -3.99 16.33
C LEU A 5 -7.11 -4.73 15.39
N ASN A 6 -7.04 -4.36 14.11
CA ASN A 6 -7.76 -5.06 13.06
C ASN A 6 -7.25 -6.52 12.97
N PRO A 7 -8.13 -7.53 12.99
CA PRO A 7 -7.73 -8.94 12.92
C PRO A 7 -6.93 -9.32 11.66
N LEU A 8 -7.02 -8.54 10.58
CA LEU A 8 -6.21 -8.71 9.37
C LEU A 8 -4.72 -8.44 9.61
N LEU A 9 -4.38 -7.73 10.67
CA LEU A 9 -3.00 -7.45 11.05
C LEU A 9 -2.37 -8.71 11.66
N SER A 10 -1.85 -9.58 10.78
CA SER A 10 -1.16 -10.81 11.18
C SER A 10 0.10 -10.50 12.01
N PRO A 11 0.62 -11.48 12.77
CA PRO A 11 1.89 -11.30 13.49
C PRO A 11 3.02 -10.82 12.59
N GLU A 12 3.15 -11.39 11.39
CA GLU A 12 4.17 -10.99 10.43
C GLU A 12 3.98 -9.56 9.94
N LEU A 13 2.76 -9.16 9.62
CA LEU A 13 2.46 -7.80 9.17
C LEU A 13 2.71 -6.79 10.28
N LEU A 14 2.28 -7.07 11.51
CA LEU A 14 2.55 -6.20 12.67
C LEU A 14 4.05 -6.03 12.91
N SER A 15 4.81 -7.12 12.87
CA SER A 15 6.27 -7.10 13.01
C SER A 15 6.91 -6.23 11.93
N THR A 16 6.48 -6.37 10.69
CA THR A 16 6.98 -5.60 9.55
C THR A 16 6.69 -4.11 9.70
N LEU A 17 5.44 -3.75 9.99
CA LEU A 17 5.06 -2.34 10.16
C LEU A 17 5.85 -1.68 11.31
N ARG A 18 6.08 -2.43 12.40
CA ARG A 18 6.87 -1.94 13.54
C ARG A 18 8.35 -1.80 13.20
N ALA A 19 8.90 -2.71 12.37
CA ALA A 19 10.30 -2.70 11.97
C ALA A 19 10.63 -1.60 10.95
N MET A 20 9.67 -1.21 10.11
CA MET A 20 9.86 -0.13 9.14
C MET A 20 10.21 1.19 9.83
N GLY A 21 11.17 1.91 9.27
CA GLY A 21 11.56 3.25 9.71
C GLY A 21 10.96 4.36 8.86
N HIS A 22 11.25 5.60 9.23
CA HIS A 22 10.82 6.76 8.47
C HIS A 22 11.36 6.69 7.02
N GLY A 23 10.47 6.84 6.07
CA GLY A 23 10.81 6.81 4.65
C GLY A 23 10.80 5.42 4.02
N ASP A 24 10.71 4.34 4.81
CA ASP A 24 10.51 3.01 4.25
C ASP A 24 9.14 2.90 3.60
N GLU A 25 9.06 2.15 2.51
CA GLU A 25 7.83 1.97 1.74
C GLU A 25 7.33 0.54 1.81
N ILE A 26 6.01 0.38 1.81
CA ILE A 26 5.33 -0.90 1.71
C ILE A 26 4.40 -0.87 0.50
N ALA A 27 4.49 -1.89 -0.34
CA ALA A 27 3.66 -2.03 -1.52
C ALA A 27 2.59 -3.08 -1.29
N LEU A 28 1.33 -2.74 -1.57
CA LEU A 28 0.19 -3.66 -1.54
C LEU A 28 -0.22 -3.91 -2.99
N VAL A 29 -0.25 -5.16 -3.40
CA VAL A 29 -0.41 -5.50 -4.81
C VAL A 29 -1.59 -6.44 -5.05
N ASP A 30 -2.17 -6.35 -6.25
CA ASP A 30 -3.30 -7.18 -6.66
C ASP A 30 -2.90 -8.65 -6.87
N GLY A 31 -3.89 -9.53 -7.08
CA GLY A 31 -3.68 -10.96 -7.18
C GLY A 31 -2.91 -11.41 -8.43
N ASN A 32 -2.79 -10.55 -9.42
CA ASN A 32 -2.03 -10.82 -10.65
C ASN A 32 -0.63 -10.22 -10.65
N TYR A 33 -0.30 -9.41 -9.65
CA TYR A 33 1.01 -8.77 -9.57
C TYR A 33 2.09 -9.81 -9.25
N PRO A 34 3.28 -9.72 -9.88
CA PRO A 34 4.39 -10.66 -9.62
C PRO A 34 5.10 -10.33 -8.30
N GLY A 35 4.39 -10.44 -7.18
CA GLY A 35 4.92 -10.07 -5.86
C GLY A 35 6.08 -10.94 -5.41
N GLN A 36 6.06 -12.24 -5.71
CA GLN A 36 7.14 -13.16 -5.38
C GLN A 36 8.45 -12.76 -6.06
N GLU A 37 8.38 -12.32 -7.31
CA GLU A 37 9.55 -11.90 -8.08
C GLU A 37 10.07 -10.52 -7.67
N HIS A 38 9.16 -9.57 -7.40
CA HIS A 38 9.53 -8.20 -7.14
C HIS A 38 9.82 -7.89 -5.67
N GLY A 39 9.26 -8.66 -4.74
CA GLY A 39 9.40 -8.38 -3.31
C GLY A 39 10.72 -8.88 -2.75
N ARG A 40 11.53 -7.97 -2.18
CA ARG A 40 12.68 -8.41 -1.40
C ARG A 40 12.27 -9.00 -0.04
N ARG A 41 11.12 -8.61 0.46
CA ARG A 41 10.38 -9.24 1.56
C ARG A 41 8.94 -9.36 1.11
N LEU A 42 8.35 -10.51 1.31
CA LEU A 42 6.99 -10.78 0.84
C LEU A 42 6.13 -11.28 2.00
N ILE A 43 4.98 -10.65 2.18
CA ILE A 43 3.92 -11.13 3.06
C ILE A 43 2.74 -11.52 2.18
N ARG A 44 2.27 -12.76 2.28
CA ARG A 44 1.10 -13.21 1.54
C ARG A 44 -0.13 -13.12 2.44
N LEU A 45 -1.15 -12.43 1.93
CA LEU A 45 -2.49 -12.38 2.53
C LEU A 45 -3.50 -12.95 1.55
N ASP A 46 -3.27 -14.21 1.15
CA ASP A 46 -4.15 -14.91 0.22
C ASP A 46 -5.57 -14.97 0.78
N GLY A 47 -6.56 -14.78 -0.08
CA GLY A 47 -7.97 -14.73 0.31
C GLY A 47 -8.47 -13.36 0.78
N HIS A 48 -7.59 -12.37 0.91
CA HIS A 48 -7.94 -11.01 1.32
C HIS A 48 -7.79 -10.04 0.14
N HIS A 49 -8.80 -9.19 -0.07
CA HIS A 49 -8.78 -8.17 -1.11
C HIS A 49 -8.02 -6.92 -0.66
N LEU A 50 -7.69 -6.07 -1.62
CA LEU A 50 -6.82 -4.91 -1.40
C LEU A 50 -7.36 -3.94 -0.35
N ILE A 51 -8.62 -3.53 -0.47
CA ILE A 51 -9.15 -2.44 0.37
C ILE A 51 -9.20 -2.81 1.86
N PRO A 52 -9.67 -4.00 2.27
CA PRO A 52 -9.58 -4.40 3.68
C PRO A 52 -8.14 -4.43 4.21
N VAL A 53 -7.18 -4.86 3.39
CA VAL A 53 -5.75 -4.87 3.77
C VAL A 53 -5.21 -3.45 3.90
N LEU A 54 -5.52 -2.58 2.94
CA LEU A 54 -5.13 -1.17 2.96
C LEU A 54 -5.70 -0.46 4.19
N ASP A 55 -6.98 -0.68 4.49
CA ASP A 55 -7.63 -0.12 5.67
C ASP A 55 -6.93 -0.55 6.97
N ALA A 56 -6.63 -1.84 7.10
CA ALA A 56 -5.95 -2.37 8.27
C ALA A 56 -4.56 -1.74 8.45
N ILE A 57 -3.78 -1.62 7.38
CA ILE A 57 -2.44 -1.02 7.44
C ILE A 57 -2.52 0.46 7.76
N LEU A 58 -3.40 1.22 7.11
CA LEU A 58 -3.55 2.66 7.35
C LEU A 58 -4.02 2.97 8.77
N SER A 59 -4.70 2.04 9.43
CA SER A 59 -5.11 2.22 10.84
C SER A 59 -3.91 2.34 11.79
N LEU A 60 -2.73 1.88 11.39
CA LEU A 60 -1.52 1.88 12.21
C LEU A 60 -0.36 2.70 11.62
N LEU A 61 -0.24 2.70 10.29
CA LEU A 61 0.93 3.28 9.62
C LEU A 61 0.78 4.79 9.44
N PRO A 62 1.63 5.60 10.09
CA PRO A 62 1.66 7.03 9.79
C PRO A 62 2.19 7.23 8.36
N ILE A 63 1.56 8.12 7.61
CA ILE A 63 1.97 8.46 6.26
C ILE A 63 2.92 9.67 6.30
N ASP A 64 4.00 9.58 5.54
CA ASP A 64 5.06 10.59 5.55
C ASP A 64 4.54 11.95 5.04
N ASP A 65 4.74 12.98 5.82
CA ASP A 65 4.40 14.36 5.49
C ASP A 65 5.64 15.25 5.24
N PHE A 66 6.84 14.66 5.22
CA PHE A 66 8.09 15.35 4.91
C PHE A 66 8.33 15.50 3.41
N VAL A 67 7.55 14.81 2.59
CA VAL A 67 7.68 14.78 1.14
C VAL A 67 6.35 15.15 0.48
N PRO A 68 6.37 15.67 -0.78
CA PRO A 68 5.14 16.05 -1.47
C PRO A 68 4.19 14.89 -1.73
N SER A 69 4.73 13.70 -2.00
CA SER A 69 3.96 12.50 -2.32
C SER A 69 4.45 11.34 -1.49
N ALA A 70 3.52 10.67 -0.80
CA ALA A 70 3.82 9.54 0.09
C ALA A 70 2.84 8.36 -0.10
N ILE A 71 1.86 8.52 -0.99
CA ILE A 71 0.93 7.47 -1.39
C ILE A 71 0.92 7.43 -2.91
N PHE A 72 1.18 6.25 -3.47
CA PHE A 72 1.27 6.07 -4.93
C PHE A 72 0.36 4.93 -5.36
N ARG A 73 -0.22 5.05 -6.56
CA ARG A 73 -1.01 4.00 -7.18
C ARG A 73 -0.50 3.68 -8.58
N ALA A 74 -0.78 2.47 -9.04
CA ALA A 74 -0.57 2.12 -10.43
C ALA A 74 -1.56 2.86 -11.34
N THR A 75 -1.22 3.00 -12.61
CA THR A 75 -2.07 3.63 -13.63
C THR A 75 -2.67 2.58 -14.56
N VAL A 76 -3.84 2.90 -15.10
CA VAL A 76 -4.50 2.10 -16.12
C VAL A 76 -3.91 2.46 -17.48
N LYS A 77 -3.35 1.47 -18.18
CA LYS A 77 -2.84 1.64 -19.56
C LYS A 77 -1.94 2.87 -19.74
N GLN A 78 -1.07 3.13 -18.77
CA GLN A 78 -0.14 4.27 -18.77
C GLN A 78 -0.80 5.64 -18.85
N ASP A 79 -2.03 5.78 -18.37
CA ASP A 79 -2.77 7.04 -18.30
C ASP A 79 -2.93 7.47 -16.83
N ARG A 80 -2.25 8.57 -16.46
CA ARG A 80 -2.30 9.10 -15.08
C ARG A 80 -3.69 9.60 -14.68
N ASP A 81 -4.51 10.00 -15.64
CA ASP A 81 -5.84 10.58 -15.39
C ASP A 81 -6.93 9.51 -15.35
N ALA A 82 -6.68 8.32 -15.86
CA ALA A 82 -7.65 7.23 -15.86
C ALA A 82 -7.83 6.65 -14.46
N LEU A 83 -9.08 6.46 -14.05
CA LEU A 83 -9.44 5.85 -12.77
C LEU A 83 -10.41 4.68 -13.03
N ASP A 84 -9.98 3.49 -12.63
CA ASP A 84 -10.88 2.35 -12.50
C ASP A 84 -11.54 2.35 -11.11
N PRO A 85 -12.63 1.61 -10.91
CA PRO A 85 -13.30 1.54 -9.59
C PRO A 85 -12.35 1.20 -8.43
N VAL A 86 -11.34 0.35 -8.65
CA VAL A 86 -10.37 0.02 -7.60
C VAL A 86 -9.57 1.26 -7.16
N HIS A 87 -9.27 2.18 -8.08
CA HIS A 87 -8.55 3.41 -7.74
C HIS A 87 -9.42 4.38 -6.96
N GLU A 88 -10.70 4.47 -7.31
CA GLU A 88 -11.66 5.26 -6.54
C GLU A 88 -11.76 4.75 -5.10
N ASP A 89 -11.80 3.43 -4.93
CA ASP A 89 -11.82 2.80 -3.61
C ASP A 89 -10.52 3.03 -2.84
N ILE A 90 -9.36 2.97 -3.49
CA ILE A 90 -8.06 3.30 -2.89
C ILE A 90 -8.08 4.75 -2.37
N ILE A 91 -8.49 5.69 -3.21
CA ILE A 91 -8.54 7.11 -2.87
C ILE A 91 -9.47 7.35 -1.68
N ALA A 92 -10.66 6.75 -1.70
CA ALA A 92 -11.62 6.87 -0.60
C ALA A 92 -11.08 6.29 0.72
N CYS A 93 -10.44 5.14 0.66
CA CYS A 93 -9.83 4.51 1.83
C CYS A 93 -8.70 5.37 2.40
N CYS A 94 -7.82 5.88 1.56
CA CYS A 94 -6.74 6.77 1.99
C CYS A 94 -7.27 8.08 2.60
N ALA A 95 -8.30 8.68 2.01
CA ALA A 95 -8.90 9.91 2.52
C ALA A 95 -9.50 9.76 3.92
N LYS A 96 -9.94 8.57 4.27
CA LYS A 96 -10.47 8.26 5.60
C LYS A 96 -9.44 8.44 6.70
N TYR A 97 -8.16 8.15 6.42
CA TYR A 97 -7.06 8.24 7.39
C TYR A 97 -6.18 9.48 7.16
N GLU A 98 -5.99 9.87 5.91
CA GLU A 98 -5.07 10.93 5.49
C GLU A 98 -5.78 11.89 4.51
N PRO A 99 -6.77 12.68 4.99
CA PRO A 99 -7.60 13.51 4.11
C PRO A 99 -6.81 14.60 3.36
N ASP A 100 -5.65 14.99 3.89
CA ASP A 100 -4.82 16.05 3.30
C ASP A 100 -3.72 15.51 2.37
N ARG A 101 -3.67 14.18 2.15
CA ARG A 101 -2.64 13.54 1.31
C ARG A 101 -3.22 13.10 -0.02
N THR A 102 -2.49 13.38 -1.09
CA THR A 102 -2.88 12.99 -2.45
C THR A 102 -2.39 11.58 -2.76
N VAL A 103 -3.21 10.79 -3.44
CA VAL A 103 -2.79 9.52 -4.04
C VAL A 103 -2.22 9.83 -5.43
N THR A 104 -0.92 9.68 -5.59
CA THR A 104 -0.19 10.05 -6.80
C THR A 104 -0.12 8.88 -7.78
N PRO A 105 -0.61 9.05 -9.02
CA PRO A 105 -0.50 8.01 -10.04
C PRO A 105 0.93 7.90 -10.57
N LEU A 106 1.42 6.67 -10.73
CA LEU A 106 2.71 6.38 -11.33
C LEU A 106 2.52 5.52 -12.57
N LEU A 107 3.28 5.81 -13.63
CA LEU A 107 3.35 4.94 -14.81
C LEU A 107 4.12 3.66 -14.47
N GLY A 108 3.92 2.59 -15.25
CA GLY A 108 4.60 1.31 -15.03
C GLY A 108 6.12 1.43 -14.86
N PRO A 109 6.84 2.16 -15.75
CA PRO A 109 8.28 2.37 -15.60
C PRO A 109 8.71 3.08 -14.30
N GLU A 110 7.81 3.79 -13.65
CA GLU A 110 8.04 4.43 -12.34
C GLU A 110 7.62 3.51 -11.19
N PHE A 111 6.54 2.76 -11.37
CA PHE A 111 5.91 1.96 -10.34
C PHE A 111 6.70 0.69 -10.01
N TYR A 112 7.07 -0.09 -11.02
CA TYR A 112 7.75 -1.37 -10.83
C TYR A 112 9.10 -1.24 -10.10
N PRO A 113 9.99 -0.29 -10.47
CA PRO A 113 11.23 -0.08 -9.72
C PRO A 113 10.99 0.31 -8.27
N ARG A 114 9.93 1.09 -8.00
CA ARG A 114 9.59 1.51 -6.65
C ARG A 114 9.11 0.34 -5.80
N VAL A 115 8.33 -0.59 -6.37
CA VAL A 115 7.94 -1.83 -5.68
C VAL A 115 9.18 -2.66 -5.34
N ARG A 116 10.11 -2.80 -6.29
CA ARG A 116 11.35 -3.57 -6.07
C ARG A 116 12.24 -2.95 -4.98
N ALA A 117 12.20 -1.64 -4.82
CA ALA A 117 12.94 -0.92 -3.79
C ALA A 117 12.20 -0.90 -2.44
N ALA A 118 10.93 -1.25 -2.39
CA ALA A 118 10.13 -1.20 -1.17
C ALA A 118 10.67 -2.14 -0.10
N HIS A 119 10.48 -1.76 1.17
CA HIS A 119 10.84 -2.58 2.31
C HIS A 119 10.16 -3.96 2.26
N THR A 120 8.87 -3.96 1.95
CA THR A 120 8.06 -5.19 1.89
C THR A 120 6.98 -5.05 0.82
N VAL A 121 6.64 -6.17 0.19
CA VAL A 121 5.48 -6.32 -0.69
C VAL A 121 4.45 -7.18 0.02
N VAL A 122 3.20 -6.71 0.06
CA VAL A 122 2.06 -7.48 0.56
C VAL A 122 1.26 -7.96 -0.64
N GLN A 123 1.28 -9.27 -0.86
CA GLN A 123 0.52 -9.92 -1.93
C GLN A 123 -0.91 -10.15 -1.46
N THR A 124 -1.89 -9.52 -2.12
CA THR A 124 -3.31 -9.75 -1.85
C THR A 124 -3.93 -10.65 -2.90
N SER A 125 -5.18 -11.03 -2.70
CA SER A 125 -6.01 -11.72 -3.70
C SER A 125 -6.98 -10.77 -4.41
N GLU A 126 -6.66 -9.48 -4.49
CA GLU A 126 -7.49 -8.50 -5.20
C GLU A 126 -7.63 -8.89 -6.67
N PRO A 127 -8.84 -9.18 -7.16
CA PRO A 127 -9.02 -9.63 -8.55
C PRO A 127 -8.99 -8.48 -9.56
N ARG A 128 -9.20 -7.23 -9.11
CA ARG A 128 -9.24 -6.08 -10.03
C ARG A 128 -7.84 -5.67 -10.46
N LEU A 129 -7.66 -5.51 -11.76
CA LEU A 129 -6.37 -5.12 -12.35
C LEU A 129 -5.96 -3.72 -11.88
N TYR A 130 -4.65 -3.50 -11.81
CA TYR A 130 -4.05 -2.23 -11.39
C TYR A 130 -4.38 -1.83 -9.95
N GLY A 131 -4.87 -2.77 -9.15
CA GLY A 131 -5.14 -2.58 -7.73
C GLY A 131 -3.87 -2.63 -6.89
N ASN A 132 -2.96 -1.69 -7.15
CA ASN A 132 -1.63 -1.65 -6.52
C ASN A 132 -1.39 -0.28 -5.92
N VAL A 133 -0.91 -0.26 -4.68
CA VAL A 133 -0.65 0.98 -3.94
C VAL A 133 0.66 0.87 -3.17
N ILE A 134 1.39 1.98 -3.05
CA ILE A 134 2.62 2.08 -2.26
C ILE A 134 2.41 3.15 -1.20
N LEU A 135 2.77 2.83 0.04
CA LEU A 135 2.68 3.73 1.18
C LEU A 135 4.09 4.00 1.72
N ARG A 136 4.42 5.27 1.95
CA ARG A 136 5.68 5.68 2.57
C ARG A 136 5.43 6.01 4.04
N LYS A 137 6.14 5.32 4.93
CA LYS A 137 5.99 5.48 6.37
C LYS A 137 6.55 6.82 6.84
N GLY A 138 5.74 7.53 7.60
CA GLY A 138 6.11 8.77 8.26
C GLY A 138 6.54 8.58 9.70
N VAL A 139 6.36 9.62 10.50
CA VAL A 139 6.73 9.65 11.91
C VAL A 139 5.51 9.91 12.77
N ILE A 140 5.58 9.48 14.03
CA ILE A 140 4.63 9.90 15.06
C ILE A 140 5.23 11.08 15.79
N TYR A 141 4.54 12.20 15.78
CA TYR A 141 4.96 13.38 16.51
C TYR A 141 4.67 13.22 18.01
N SER A 142 5.59 13.64 18.82
CA SER A 142 5.45 13.62 20.29
C SER A 142 4.81 14.91 20.81
#